data_53827e3d650db938bf3262c20f1dce5e
#
_entry.id   53827e3d650db938bf3262c20f1dce5e
#
_cell.length_a   1.000
_cell.length_b   1.000
_cell.length_c   1.000
_cell.angle_alpha   90.00
_cell.angle_beta   90.00
_cell.angle_gamma   90.00
#
_symmetry.space_group_name_H-M   'P 1'
#
loop_
_entity.id
_entity.type
_entity.pdbx_description
1 polymer ?
#
loop_
_entity_poly.entity_id
_entity_poly.type
_entity_poly.pdbx_seq_one_letter_code
_entity_poly.pdbx_strand_id
1 'polypeptide(L)'
;MVAQGEVRSGSMTQIAASDDSKRSAKWQERREAIVDTSARVFARNGYHATGIAELCEVNGFGKGAFYYYIGSKEELLAAIHDRVMDEVMLGADRVAEAGGSPSAQLAMLGEELLDVIHRYPDHVWVFLHEFPALTAERADQFRERRREYERRVEAVLRDGIATGEFRDIDPWLTARAWLGMHNYTYLWLKAGGDVSARDAAKPFADIFLHGIARPTGGAPA
;
A
#
# COMPACT_ATOMS: atom_id res chain seq x y z
N MET A 1 -47.91 -43.12 -8.27
CA MET A 1 -47.13 -43.16 -7.03
C MET A 1 -45.66 -43.18 -7.43
N VAL A 2 -45.00 -42.08 -7.46
CA VAL A 2 -43.54 -41.84 -7.34
C VAL A 2 -43.34 -40.34 -7.59
N ALA A 3 -42.98 -39.58 -6.57
CA ALA A 3 -42.18 -38.35 -6.65
C ALA A 3 -42.05 -37.75 -5.23
N GLN A 4 -41.07 -38.15 -4.49
CA GLN A 4 -40.51 -37.40 -3.36
C GLN A 4 -39.09 -37.89 -3.16
N GLY A 5 -38.09 -37.10 -3.55
CA GLY A 5 -36.69 -37.48 -3.33
C GLY A 5 -35.58 -36.56 -3.85
N GLU A 6 -35.82 -35.28 -4.17
CA GLU A 6 -34.72 -34.45 -4.74
C GLU A 6 -34.52 -33.03 -4.16
N VAL A 7 -35.08 -32.70 -3.00
CA VAL A 7 -34.98 -31.32 -2.49
C VAL A 7 -33.97 -31.16 -1.33
N ARG A 8 -33.34 -32.21 -0.82
CA ARG A 8 -32.46 -32.10 0.38
C ARG A 8 -30.96 -31.96 0.12
N SER A 9 -30.44 -32.20 -1.09
CA SER A 9 -29.01 -32.18 -1.37
C SER A 9 -28.44 -30.76 -1.56
N GLY A 10 -29.20 -29.85 -2.13
CA GLY A 10 -28.71 -28.47 -2.41
C GLY A 10 -28.54 -27.60 -1.16
N SER A 11 -29.34 -27.80 -0.13
CA SER A 11 -29.29 -26.98 1.10
C SER A 11 -28.09 -27.26 1.96
N MET A 12 -27.63 -28.51 2.07
CA MET A 12 -26.46 -28.87 2.87
C MET A 12 -25.14 -28.41 2.25
N THR A 13 -25.02 -28.44 0.94
CA THR A 13 -23.82 -27.98 0.20
C THR A 13 -23.68 -26.45 0.31
N GLN A 14 -24.79 -25.72 0.25
CA GLN A 14 -24.80 -24.26 0.39
C GLN A 14 -24.47 -23.79 1.80
N ILE A 15 -24.91 -24.51 2.84
CA ILE A 15 -24.61 -24.22 4.25
C ILE A 15 -23.14 -24.51 4.55
N ALA A 16 -22.57 -25.61 4.07
CA ALA A 16 -21.17 -25.96 4.24
C ALA A 16 -20.22 -24.94 3.55
N ALA A 17 -20.54 -24.52 2.32
CA ALA A 17 -19.78 -23.50 1.59
C ALA A 17 -19.83 -22.13 2.29
N SER A 18 -20.98 -21.76 2.89
CA SER A 18 -21.10 -20.52 3.66
C SER A 18 -20.32 -20.55 4.98
N ASP A 19 -20.20 -21.72 5.60
CA ASP A 19 -19.48 -21.89 6.87
C ASP A 19 -17.94 -21.89 6.68
N ASP A 20 -17.47 -22.50 5.58
CA ASP A 20 -16.06 -22.43 5.17
C ASP A 20 -15.65 -21.01 4.75
N SER A 21 -16.51 -20.29 4.05
CA SER A 21 -16.28 -18.88 3.71
C SER A 21 -16.20 -17.99 4.97
N LYS A 22 -17.10 -18.17 5.94
CA LYS A 22 -17.07 -17.43 7.21
C LYS A 22 -15.84 -17.77 8.06
N ARG A 23 -15.39 -19.02 8.04
CA ARG A 23 -14.19 -19.46 8.75
C ARG A 23 -12.94 -18.88 8.14
N SER A 24 -12.87 -18.85 6.82
CA SER A 24 -11.81 -18.19 6.04
C SER A 24 -11.77 -16.69 6.32
N ALA A 25 -12.91 -16.00 6.31
CA ALA A 25 -12.99 -14.56 6.58
C ALA A 25 -12.50 -14.21 8.00
N LYS A 26 -12.92 -14.98 9.02
CA LYS A 26 -12.43 -14.80 10.41
C LYS A 26 -10.93 -15.06 10.55
N TRP A 27 -10.41 -16.02 9.80
CA TRP A 27 -8.97 -16.29 9.79
C TRP A 27 -8.20 -15.11 9.19
N GLN A 28 -8.67 -14.56 8.07
CA GLN A 28 -8.07 -13.40 7.43
C GLN A 28 -8.12 -12.16 8.33
N GLU A 29 -9.28 -11.86 8.91
CA GLU A 29 -9.45 -10.74 9.85
C GLU A 29 -8.48 -10.86 11.03
N ARG A 30 -8.34 -12.06 11.60
CA ARG A 30 -7.40 -12.27 12.71
C ARG A 30 -5.95 -12.11 12.27
N ARG A 31 -5.59 -12.63 11.10
CA ARG A 31 -4.25 -12.47 10.53
C ARG A 31 -3.91 -11.00 10.31
N GLU A 32 -4.83 -10.24 9.73
CA GLU A 32 -4.67 -8.80 9.51
C GLU A 32 -4.48 -8.03 10.82
N ALA A 33 -5.28 -8.31 11.83
CA ALA A 33 -5.14 -7.69 13.15
C ALA A 33 -3.76 -7.98 13.79
N ILE A 34 -3.21 -9.18 13.57
CA ILE A 34 -1.86 -9.55 14.02
C ILE A 34 -0.80 -8.72 13.27
N VAL A 35 -0.92 -8.60 11.95
CA VAL A 35 -0.01 -7.82 11.11
C VAL A 35 -0.02 -6.36 11.55
N ASP A 36 -1.20 -5.75 11.72
CA ASP A 36 -1.35 -4.35 12.13
C ASP A 36 -0.79 -4.08 13.53
N THR A 37 -1.04 -4.98 14.49
CA THR A 37 -0.49 -4.86 15.85
C THR A 37 1.03 -5.00 15.84
N SER A 38 1.55 -5.93 15.06
CA SER A 38 2.98 -6.19 14.98
C SER A 38 3.75 -5.09 14.25
N ALA A 39 3.14 -4.43 13.26
CA ALA A 39 3.73 -3.27 12.59
C ALA A 39 4.04 -2.15 13.61
N ARG A 40 3.12 -1.90 14.56
CA ARG A 40 3.34 -0.94 15.66
C ARG A 40 4.53 -1.30 16.55
N VAL A 41 4.72 -2.59 16.84
CA VAL A 41 5.84 -3.06 17.65
C VAL A 41 7.16 -2.90 16.89
N PHE A 42 7.20 -3.30 15.62
CA PHE A 42 8.39 -3.13 14.79
C PHE A 42 8.74 -1.66 14.55
N ALA A 43 7.75 -0.80 14.37
CA ALA A 43 7.98 0.63 14.21
C ALA A 43 8.57 1.29 15.47
N ARG A 44 8.25 0.79 16.66
CA ARG A 44 8.76 1.31 17.94
C ARG A 44 10.12 0.75 18.31
N ASN A 45 10.28 -0.55 18.20
CA ASN A 45 11.41 -1.29 18.77
C ASN A 45 12.43 -1.72 17.72
N GLY A 46 12.07 -1.67 16.43
CA GLY A 46 12.82 -2.25 15.33
C GLY A 46 12.57 -3.76 15.17
N TYR A 47 12.73 -4.25 13.95
CA TYR A 47 12.53 -5.66 13.63
C TYR A 47 13.46 -6.57 14.43
N HIS A 48 14.77 -6.29 14.43
CA HIS A 48 15.76 -7.19 15.04
C HIS A 48 15.61 -7.29 16.56
N ALA A 49 15.26 -6.20 17.24
CA ALA A 49 15.12 -6.17 18.68
C ALA A 49 13.81 -6.84 19.18
N THR A 50 12.80 -6.99 18.33
CA THR A 50 11.50 -7.57 18.71
C THR A 50 11.54 -9.10 18.65
N GLY A 51 11.20 -9.77 19.74
CA GLY A 51 11.11 -11.23 19.83
C GLY A 51 9.71 -11.80 19.56
N ILE A 52 9.62 -13.07 19.15
CA ILE A 52 8.31 -13.76 18.96
C ILE A 52 7.50 -13.78 20.27
N ALA A 53 8.14 -13.88 21.42
CA ALA A 53 7.45 -13.87 22.72
C ALA A 53 6.70 -12.55 22.94
N GLU A 54 7.33 -11.41 22.66
CA GLU A 54 6.73 -10.09 22.73
C GLU A 54 5.58 -9.94 21.73
N LEU A 55 5.76 -10.38 20.48
CA LEU A 55 4.70 -10.38 19.48
C LEU A 55 3.48 -11.22 19.92
N CYS A 56 3.70 -12.36 20.57
CA CYS A 56 2.63 -13.18 21.14
C CYS A 56 1.90 -12.45 22.27
N GLU A 57 2.64 -11.82 23.17
CA GLU A 57 2.09 -11.08 24.32
C GLU A 57 1.20 -9.91 23.88
N VAL A 58 1.69 -9.03 23.00
CA VAL A 58 0.93 -7.87 22.54
C VAL A 58 -0.32 -8.24 21.71
N ASN A 59 -0.30 -9.41 21.08
CA ASN A 59 -1.44 -9.92 20.32
C ASN A 59 -2.39 -10.81 21.15
N GLY A 60 -2.05 -11.11 22.40
CA GLY A 60 -2.89 -11.89 23.32
C GLY A 60 -3.03 -13.37 22.93
N PHE A 61 -1.97 -14.00 22.41
CA PHE A 61 -1.99 -15.42 22.04
C PHE A 61 -0.63 -16.12 22.29
N GLY A 62 -0.63 -17.46 22.27
CA GLY A 62 0.59 -18.25 22.42
C GLY A 62 1.33 -18.49 21.10
N LYS A 63 2.57 -19.00 21.19
CA LYS A 63 3.43 -19.29 20.03
C LYS A 63 2.76 -20.17 18.97
N GLY A 64 1.96 -21.15 19.38
CA GLY A 64 1.24 -22.02 18.42
C GLY A 64 0.30 -21.24 17.50
N ALA A 65 -0.42 -20.26 18.03
CA ALA A 65 -1.27 -19.39 17.23
C ALA A 65 -0.46 -18.46 16.30
N PHE A 66 0.69 -17.94 16.79
CA PHE A 66 1.60 -17.16 15.94
C PHE A 66 2.01 -17.94 14.68
N TYR A 67 2.51 -19.15 14.85
CA TYR A 67 2.93 -20.00 13.73
C TYR A 67 1.76 -20.41 12.83
N TYR A 68 0.57 -20.61 13.39
CA TYR A 68 -0.63 -20.94 12.62
C TYR A 68 -1.10 -19.80 11.71
N TYR A 69 -1.10 -18.54 12.18
CA TYR A 69 -1.58 -17.40 11.43
C TYR A 69 -0.51 -16.77 10.52
N ILE A 70 0.74 -16.80 10.95
CA ILE A 70 1.82 -16.02 10.34
C ILE A 70 2.91 -16.92 9.72
N GLY A 71 3.30 -18.02 10.39
CA GLY A 71 4.38 -18.89 9.95
C GLY A 71 5.73 -18.53 10.57
N SER A 72 6.26 -17.35 10.33
CA SER A 72 7.54 -16.90 10.89
C SER A 72 7.56 -15.39 11.13
N LYS A 73 8.56 -14.90 11.86
CA LYS A 73 8.79 -13.47 12.07
C LYS A 73 9.12 -12.77 10.74
N GLU A 74 9.79 -13.47 9.85
CA GLU A 74 10.12 -13.00 8.50
C GLU A 74 8.87 -12.91 7.61
N GLU A 75 7.99 -13.92 7.65
CA GLU A 75 6.69 -13.87 6.96
C GLU A 75 5.82 -12.72 7.48
N LEU A 76 5.92 -12.41 8.78
CA LEU A 76 5.26 -11.25 9.34
C LEU A 76 5.80 -9.94 8.78
N LEU A 77 7.13 -9.80 8.68
CA LEU A 77 7.76 -8.63 8.06
C LEU A 77 7.34 -8.48 6.59
N ALA A 78 7.36 -9.59 5.84
CA ALA A 78 6.91 -9.60 4.45
C ALA A 78 5.42 -9.18 4.35
N ALA A 79 4.54 -9.67 5.23
CA ALA A 79 3.13 -9.31 5.23
C ALA A 79 2.89 -7.82 5.53
N ILE A 80 3.72 -7.20 6.38
CA ILE A 80 3.65 -5.75 6.64
C ILE A 80 4.05 -4.95 5.39
N HIS A 81 5.08 -5.39 4.67
CA HIS A 81 5.50 -4.78 3.41
C HIS A 81 4.45 -4.96 2.31
N ASP A 82 3.89 -6.16 2.20
CA ASP A 82 2.84 -6.46 1.22
C ASP A 82 1.61 -5.58 1.44
N ARG A 83 1.18 -5.35 2.69
CA ARG A 83 0.05 -4.45 3.00
C ARG A 83 0.25 -3.06 2.39
N VAL A 84 1.42 -2.46 2.53
CA VAL A 84 1.69 -1.13 1.96
C VAL A 84 1.65 -1.18 0.43
N MET A 85 2.29 -2.18 -0.17
CA MET A 85 2.33 -2.29 -1.63
C MET A 85 0.96 -2.61 -2.24
N ASP A 86 0.15 -3.44 -1.59
CA ASP A 86 -1.21 -3.76 -2.04
C ASP A 86 -2.09 -2.51 -2.06
N GLU A 87 -2.08 -1.71 -0.99
CA GLU A 87 -2.86 -0.49 -0.90
C GLU A 87 -2.40 0.58 -1.92
N VAL A 88 -1.10 0.76 -2.08
CA VAL A 88 -0.52 1.70 -3.06
C VAL A 88 -0.87 1.28 -4.49
N MET A 89 -0.79 -0.01 -4.81
CA MET A 89 -1.14 -0.52 -6.14
C MET A 89 -2.64 -0.42 -6.42
N LEU A 90 -3.49 -0.72 -5.45
CA LEU A 90 -4.94 -0.50 -5.55
C LEU A 90 -5.30 0.97 -5.79
N GLY A 91 -4.60 1.89 -5.14
CA GLY A 91 -4.73 3.33 -5.40
C GLY A 91 -4.36 3.69 -6.83
N ALA A 92 -3.24 3.17 -7.33
CA ALA A 92 -2.82 3.39 -8.71
C ALA A 92 -3.78 2.79 -9.74
N ASP A 93 -4.40 1.64 -9.46
CA ASP A 93 -5.43 1.03 -10.31
C ASP A 93 -6.67 1.94 -10.38
N ARG A 94 -7.15 2.46 -9.24
CA ARG A 94 -8.27 3.42 -9.22
C ARG A 94 -7.99 4.67 -10.06
N VAL A 95 -6.77 5.20 -9.99
CA VAL A 95 -6.37 6.37 -10.80
C VAL A 95 -6.37 6.03 -12.29
N ALA A 96 -5.85 4.87 -12.66
CA ALA A 96 -5.84 4.42 -14.06
C ALA A 96 -7.26 4.22 -14.60
N GLU A 97 -8.17 3.67 -13.81
CA GLU A 97 -9.59 3.49 -14.16
C GLU A 97 -10.34 4.83 -14.28
N ALA A 98 -10.04 5.79 -13.41
CA ALA A 98 -10.64 7.12 -13.44
C ALA A 98 -10.18 7.94 -14.66
N GLY A 99 -8.97 7.70 -15.15
CA GLY A 99 -8.40 8.42 -16.29
C GLY A 99 -8.21 9.92 -16.02
N GLY A 100 -8.31 10.73 -17.05
CA GLY A 100 -8.15 12.19 -16.98
C GLY A 100 -6.82 12.67 -17.55
N SER A 101 -6.55 13.98 -17.43
CA SER A 101 -5.28 14.55 -17.88
C SER A 101 -4.10 14.04 -17.05
N PRO A 102 -2.88 14.04 -17.59
CA PRO A 102 -1.67 13.67 -16.84
C PRO A 102 -1.52 14.42 -15.51
N SER A 103 -1.81 15.72 -15.46
CA SER A 103 -1.80 16.49 -14.21
C SER A 103 -2.83 16.00 -13.21
N ALA A 104 -4.04 15.67 -13.67
CA ALA A 104 -5.09 15.14 -12.80
C ALA A 104 -4.71 13.75 -12.25
N GLN A 105 -4.18 12.87 -13.10
CA GLN A 105 -3.72 11.56 -12.67
C GLN A 105 -2.57 11.64 -11.65
N LEU A 106 -1.59 12.54 -11.89
CA LEU A 106 -0.46 12.71 -10.96
C LEU A 106 -0.92 13.27 -9.61
N ALA A 107 -1.89 14.19 -9.59
CA ALA A 107 -2.47 14.71 -8.36
C ALA A 107 -3.25 13.61 -7.59
N MET A 108 -4.05 12.79 -8.30
CA MET A 108 -4.76 11.66 -7.71
C MET A 108 -3.81 10.59 -7.15
N LEU A 109 -2.73 10.24 -7.87
CA LEU A 109 -1.70 9.33 -7.36
C LEU A 109 -1.08 9.85 -6.05
N GLY A 110 -0.85 11.17 -5.94
CA GLY A 110 -0.37 11.80 -4.71
C GLY A 110 -1.38 11.69 -3.55
N GLU A 111 -2.66 11.94 -3.82
CA GLU A 111 -3.72 11.80 -2.83
C GLU A 111 -3.82 10.35 -2.32
N GLU A 112 -3.82 9.35 -3.23
CA GLU A 112 -3.85 7.93 -2.89
C GLU A 112 -2.62 7.50 -2.07
N LEU A 113 -1.41 7.94 -2.44
CA LEU A 113 -0.19 7.62 -1.69
C LEU A 113 -0.20 8.23 -0.29
N LEU A 114 -0.59 9.50 -0.16
CA LEU A 114 -0.71 10.16 1.15
C LEU A 114 -1.80 9.53 2.02
N ASP A 115 -2.90 9.05 1.43
CA ASP A 115 -3.93 8.32 2.15
C ASP A 115 -3.39 7.00 2.74
N VAL A 116 -2.59 6.25 1.99
CA VAL A 116 -1.92 5.04 2.50
C VAL A 116 -0.97 5.38 3.65
N ILE A 117 -0.14 6.42 3.50
CA ILE A 117 0.79 6.88 4.53
C ILE A 117 0.03 7.29 5.81
N HIS A 118 -1.09 7.96 5.65
CA HIS A 118 -1.93 8.42 6.77
C HIS A 118 -2.65 7.27 7.49
N ARG A 119 -3.19 6.30 6.74
CA ARG A 119 -3.92 5.14 7.30
C ARG A 119 -3.00 4.10 7.95
N TYR A 120 -1.79 3.93 7.42
CA TYR A 120 -0.86 2.87 7.82
C TYR A 120 0.52 3.39 8.24
N PRO A 121 0.62 4.38 9.17
CA PRO A 121 1.87 5.05 9.47
C PRO A 121 2.97 4.11 9.98
N ASP A 122 2.62 3.14 10.83
CA ASP A 122 3.56 2.16 11.37
C ASP A 122 4.05 1.16 10.29
N HIS A 123 3.14 0.73 9.40
CA HIS A 123 3.49 -0.13 8.28
C HIS A 123 4.43 0.60 7.31
N VAL A 124 4.14 1.85 6.99
CA VAL A 124 4.99 2.69 6.11
C VAL A 124 6.35 2.93 6.74
N TRP A 125 6.42 3.13 8.05
CA TRP A 125 7.69 3.23 8.75
C TRP A 125 8.52 1.94 8.59
N VAL A 126 7.92 0.77 8.85
CA VAL A 126 8.57 -0.55 8.67
C VAL A 126 8.99 -0.74 7.21
N PHE A 127 8.11 -0.42 6.27
CA PHE A 127 8.35 -0.49 4.83
C PHE A 127 9.59 0.32 4.38
N LEU A 128 9.79 1.50 4.94
CA LEU A 128 10.91 2.37 4.57
C LEU A 128 12.22 2.03 5.28
N HIS A 129 12.17 1.46 6.49
CA HIS A 129 13.36 1.29 7.34
C HIS A 129 13.81 -0.16 7.52
N GLU A 130 12.90 -1.14 7.49
CA GLU A 130 13.22 -2.53 7.79
C GLU A 130 13.36 -3.42 6.54
N PHE A 131 13.40 -2.81 5.36
CA PHE A 131 13.67 -3.52 4.10
C PHE A 131 14.95 -4.37 4.13
N PRO A 132 16.09 -3.93 4.74
CA PRO A 132 17.31 -4.73 4.79
C PRO A 132 17.18 -6.04 5.58
N ALA A 133 16.13 -6.20 6.38
CA ALA A 133 15.88 -7.39 7.18
C ALA A 133 15.11 -8.50 6.42
N LEU A 134 14.66 -8.22 5.19
CA LEU A 134 14.04 -9.23 4.32
C LEU A 134 15.10 -10.19 3.76
N THR A 135 14.73 -11.48 3.56
CA THR A 135 15.57 -12.42 2.81
C THR A 135 15.77 -11.95 1.38
N ALA A 136 16.83 -12.49 0.71
CA ALA A 136 17.16 -12.10 -0.66
C ALA A 136 15.97 -12.29 -1.61
N GLU A 137 15.27 -13.44 -1.51
CA GLU A 137 14.11 -13.75 -2.36
C GLU A 137 12.95 -12.76 -2.14
N ARG A 138 12.60 -12.50 -0.88
CA ARG A 138 11.54 -11.52 -0.54
C ARG A 138 11.94 -10.10 -0.93
N ALA A 139 13.20 -9.74 -0.73
CA ALA A 139 13.71 -8.44 -1.12
C ALA A 139 13.65 -8.23 -2.64
N ASP A 140 13.90 -9.27 -3.45
CA ASP A 140 13.80 -9.18 -4.91
C ASP A 140 12.35 -9.03 -5.39
N GLN A 141 11.44 -9.83 -4.86
CA GLN A 141 9.99 -9.69 -5.12
C GLN A 141 9.50 -8.28 -4.77
N PHE A 142 9.94 -7.78 -3.63
CA PHE A 142 9.56 -6.48 -3.13
C PHE A 142 10.13 -5.33 -3.97
N ARG A 143 11.40 -5.42 -4.40
CA ARG A 143 12.01 -4.46 -5.33
C ARG A 143 11.24 -4.39 -6.65
N GLU A 144 10.77 -5.53 -7.17
CA GLU A 144 10.01 -5.55 -8.41
C GLU A 144 8.63 -4.89 -8.26
N ARG A 145 7.93 -5.12 -7.17
CA ARG A 145 6.66 -4.42 -6.89
C ARG A 145 6.84 -2.91 -6.76
N ARG A 146 7.92 -2.46 -6.09
CA ARG A 146 8.25 -1.03 -6.02
C ARG A 146 8.54 -0.43 -7.41
N ARG A 147 9.32 -1.14 -8.24
CA ARG A 147 9.59 -0.71 -9.61
C ARG A 147 8.32 -0.64 -10.45
N GLU A 148 7.37 -1.54 -10.23
CA GLU A 148 6.08 -1.50 -10.91
C GLU A 148 5.32 -0.21 -10.59
N TYR A 149 5.24 0.17 -9.32
CA TYR A 149 4.62 1.42 -8.92
C TYR A 149 5.38 2.65 -9.49
N GLU A 150 6.71 2.64 -9.43
CA GLU A 150 7.55 3.69 -10.04
C GLU A 150 7.25 3.83 -11.54
N ARG A 151 7.14 2.71 -12.28
CA ARG A 151 6.79 2.73 -13.72
C ARG A 151 5.42 3.33 -14.00
N ARG A 152 4.44 3.15 -13.12
CA ARG A 152 3.12 3.79 -13.27
C ARG A 152 3.20 5.30 -13.15
N VAL A 153 3.94 5.82 -12.18
CA VAL A 153 4.19 7.26 -12.05
C VAL A 153 4.96 7.79 -13.27
N GLU A 154 6.01 7.07 -13.70
CA GLU A 154 6.77 7.42 -14.89
C GLU A 154 5.91 7.44 -16.17
N ALA A 155 4.96 6.53 -16.32
CA ALA A 155 4.06 6.49 -17.48
C ALA A 155 3.19 7.75 -17.55
N VAL A 156 2.61 8.18 -16.43
CA VAL A 156 1.83 9.42 -16.38
C VAL A 156 2.70 10.66 -16.76
N LEU A 157 3.96 10.67 -16.29
CA LEU A 157 4.89 11.75 -16.64
C LEU A 157 5.23 11.74 -18.13
N ARG A 158 5.48 10.56 -18.74
CA ARG A 158 5.71 10.42 -20.19
C ARG A 158 4.53 10.88 -21.01
N ASP A 159 3.32 10.51 -20.59
CA ASP A 159 2.10 10.93 -21.28
C ASP A 159 1.92 12.45 -21.23
N GLY A 160 2.21 13.09 -20.10
CA GLY A 160 2.17 14.54 -19.97
C GLY A 160 3.21 15.27 -20.85
N ILE A 161 4.40 14.69 -21.01
CA ILE A 161 5.41 15.21 -21.94
C ILE A 161 4.95 15.04 -23.39
N ALA A 162 4.44 13.85 -23.74
CA ALA A 162 3.97 13.55 -25.10
C ALA A 162 2.78 14.43 -25.53
N THR A 163 1.87 14.73 -24.62
CA THR A 163 0.73 15.64 -24.85
C THR A 163 1.12 17.12 -24.82
N GLY A 164 2.33 17.44 -24.37
CA GLY A 164 2.80 18.83 -24.23
C GLY A 164 2.27 19.55 -22.99
N GLU A 165 1.61 18.84 -22.07
CA GLU A 165 1.15 19.39 -20.80
C GLU A 165 2.34 19.65 -19.86
N PHE A 166 3.33 18.76 -19.89
CA PHE A 166 4.58 18.91 -19.14
C PHE A 166 5.71 19.35 -20.07
N ARG A 167 6.68 20.08 -19.51
CA ARG A 167 7.93 20.40 -20.20
C ARG A 167 8.74 19.13 -20.44
N ASP A 168 9.74 19.22 -21.31
CA ASP A 168 10.71 18.14 -21.52
C ASP A 168 11.58 17.97 -20.27
N ILE A 169 11.35 16.88 -19.55
CA ILE A 169 12.00 16.50 -18.28
C ILE A 169 12.35 15.02 -18.33
N ASP A 170 13.32 14.57 -17.52
CA ASP A 170 13.59 13.16 -17.32
C ASP A 170 12.48 12.51 -16.46
N PRO A 171 11.62 11.61 -17.04
CA PRO A 171 10.50 11.03 -16.31
C PRO A 171 10.96 10.14 -15.12
N TRP A 172 12.10 9.45 -15.31
CA TRP A 172 12.66 8.57 -14.29
C TRP A 172 13.14 9.33 -13.05
N LEU A 173 13.89 10.41 -13.26
CA LEU A 173 14.36 11.26 -12.15
C LEU A 173 13.23 12.04 -11.51
N THR A 174 12.28 12.51 -12.33
CA THR A 174 11.11 13.27 -11.86
C THR A 174 10.17 12.41 -11.01
N ALA A 175 9.94 11.15 -11.39
CA ALA A 175 9.18 10.20 -10.58
C ALA A 175 9.82 9.98 -9.19
N ARG A 176 11.15 9.91 -9.12
CA ARG A 176 11.87 9.77 -7.84
C ARG A 176 11.78 11.01 -6.97
N ALA A 177 11.84 12.19 -7.56
CA ALA A 177 11.63 13.45 -6.83
C ALA A 177 10.20 13.52 -6.26
N TRP A 178 9.20 13.14 -7.06
CA TRP A 178 7.81 13.06 -6.66
C TRP A 178 7.61 12.07 -5.51
N LEU A 179 8.13 10.85 -5.64
CA LEU A 179 8.08 9.83 -4.58
C LEU A 179 8.79 10.29 -3.30
N GLY A 180 9.97 10.90 -3.43
CA GLY A 180 10.73 11.41 -2.29
C GLY A 180 9.94 12.46 -1.50
N MET A 181 9.28 13.39 -2.20
CA MET A 181 8.45 14.41 -1.58
C MET A 181 7.27 13.79 -0.80
N HIS A 182 6.55 12.84 -1.39
CA HIS A 182 5.41 12.21 -0.75
C HIS A 182 5.85 11.28 0.38
N ASN A 183 6.83 10.42 0.16
CA ASN A 183 7.29 9.47 1.18
C ASN A 183 7.78 10.16 2.45
N TYR A 184 8.42 11.34 2.37
CA TYR A 184 8.90 12.06 3.54
C TYR A 184 7.79 12.47 4.52
N THR A 185 6.53 12.49 4.06
CA THR A 185 5.37 12.87 4.90
C THR A 185 5.12 11.91 6.06
N TYR A 186 5.61 10.66 6.01
CA TYR A 186 5.47 9.71 7.12
C TYR A 186 6.01 10.24 8.46
N LEU A 187 6.91 11.23 8.43
CA LEU A 187 7.48 11.83 9.64
C LEU A 187 6.47 12.73 10.38
N TRP A 188 5.56 13.37 9.66
CA TRP A 188 4.69 14.40 10.22
C TRP A 188 3.19 14.23 9.93
N LEU A 189 2.81 13.53 8.86
CA LEU A 189 1.42 13.26 8.52
C LEU A 189 0.90 12.11 9.39
N LYS A 190 0.20 12.44 10.48
CA LYS A 190 -0.25 11.46 11.47
C LYS A 190 -1.77 11.34 11.48
N ALA A 191 -2.28 10.11 11.69
CA ALA A 191 -3.68 9.88 11.93
C ALA A 191 -4.16 10.68 13.16
N GLY A 192 -5.25 11.44 12.99
CA GLY A 192 -5.77 12.33 14.04
C GLY A 192 -5.00 13.64 14.24
N GLY A 193 -4.03 13.96 13.37
CA GLY A 193 -3.38 15.27 13.33
C GLY A 193 -4.27 16.35 12.69
N ASP A 194 -3.82 17.61 12.74
CA ASP A 194 -4.56 18.79 12.23
C ASP A 194 -4.66 18.81 10.69
N VAL A 195 -3.85 18.01 9.98
CA VAL A 195 -3.80 17.97 8.50
C VAL A 195 -4.24 16.59 8.03
N SER A 196 -5.28 16.54 7.19
CA SER A 196 -5.69 15.30 6.53
C SER A 196 -4.77 14.98 5.34
N ALA A 197 -4.75 13.70 4.90
CA ALA A 197 -4.03 13.30 3.70
C ALA A 197 -4.46 14.13 2.48
N ARG A 198 -5.76 14.37 2.33
CA ARG A 198 -6.33 15.16 1.24
C ARG A 198 -5.90 16.63 1.27
N ASP A 199 -5.82 17.23 2.48
CA ASP A 199 -5.40 18.63 2.61
C ASP A 199 -3.90 18.78 2.34
N ALA A 200 -3.09 17.76 2.66
CA ALA A 200 -1.68 17.71 2.31
C ALA A 200 -1.47 17.49 0.79
N ALA A 201 -2.27 16.64 0.14
CA ALA A 201 -2.14 16.31 -1.27
C ALA A 201 -2.25 17.53 -2.20
N LYS A 202 -3.18 18.46 -1.90
CA LYS A 202 -3.41 19.64 -2.74
C LYS A 202 -2.18 20.53 -2.91
N PRO A 203 -1.53 21.05 -1.83
CA PRO A 203 -0.34 21.87 -1.99
C PRO A 203 0.85 21.09 -2.57
N PHE A 204 0.94 19.77 -2.32
CA PHE A 204 1.98 18.94 -2.93
C PHE A 204 1.80 18.84 -4.45
N ALA A 205 0.58 18.57 -4.92
CA ALA A 205 0.25 18.57 -6.34
C ALA A 205 0.51 19.94 -6.96
N ASP A 206 0.08 21.03 -6.32
CA ASP A 206 0.26 22.40 -6.81
C ASP A 206 1.74 22.75 -6.99
N ILE A 207 2.56 22.57 -5.95
CA ILE A 207 4.00 22.84 -5.98
C ILE A 207 4.69 22.01 -7.06
N PHE A 208 4.38 20.72 -7.16
CA PHE A 208 5.02 19.82 -8.10
C PHE A 208 4.62 20.13 -9.54
N LEU A 209 3.32 20.27 -9.80
CA LEU A 209 2.78 20.53 -11.14
C LEU A 209 3.25 21.89 -11.68
N HIS A 210 3.29 22.95 -10.89
CA HIS A 210 3.86 24.23 -11.32
C HIS A 210 5.35 24.12 -11.70
N GLY A 211 6.10 23.23 -11.02
CA GLY A 211 7.50 22.97 -11.35
C GLY A 211 7.72 22.23 -12.67
N ILE A 212 6.75 21.44 -13.14
CA ILE A 212 6.87 20.60 -14.34
C ILE A 212 5.97 21.04 -15.50
N ALA A 213 4.94 21.87 -15.26
CA ALA A 213 4.08 22.38 -16.30
C ALA A 213 4.88 23.19 -17.35
N ARG A 214 4.45 23.13 -18.61
CA ARG A 214 5.02 24.00 -19.64
C ARG A 214 4.62 25.44 -19.36
N PRO A 215 5.56 26.41 -19.37
CA PRO A 215 5.21 27.80 -19.19
C PRO A 215 4.21 28.26 -20.29
N THR A 216 3.08 28.81 -19.84
CA THR A 216 2.10 29.45 -20.76
C THR A 216 2.67 30.81 -21.20
N GLY A 217 3.20 30.90 -22.43
CA GLY A 217 3.52 32.19 -23.04
C GLY A 217 4.98 32.65 -23.01
N GLY A 218 5.96 31.73 -23.10
CA GLY A 218 7.36 32.08 -23.41
C GLY A 218 7.73 31.56 -24.79
N ALA A 219 8.18 32.43 -25.67
CA ALA A 219 8.83 32.01 -26.92
C ALA A 219 10.06 31.13 -26.58
N PRO A 220 10.39 30.13 -27.42
CA PRO A 220 11.61 29.34 -27.21
C PRO A 220 12.82 30.28 -27.29
N ALA A 221 13.70 30.15 -26.28
CA ALA A 221 14.99 30.83 -26.26
C ALA A 221 15.94 30.21 -27.27
#